data_53d454e91d0e4238f3251abca6d51a89
#
_entry.id   53d454e91d0e4238f3251abca6d51a89
#
_cell.length_a   1.000
_cell.length_b   1.000
_cell.length_c   1.000
_cell.angle_alpha   90.00
_cell.angle_beta   90.00
_cell.angle_gamma   90.00
#
_symmetry.space_group_name_H-M   'P 1'
#
loop_
_entity.id
_entity.type
_entity.pdbx_description
1 polymer ?
#
loop_
_entity_poly.entity_id
_entity_poly.type
_entity_poly.pdbx_seq_one_letter_code
_entity_poly.pdbx_strand_id
1 'polypeptide(L)'
;MKLNLTKPQLKVFKANQRFKVLVSGRRFGKTFLAICEIMKYASKTNQKIWYVAPTYKQAKTICWSDLKALLSKFNWIDDINESDLHITIKQTGSEIWLKGADNYDNLRGVGVDFLCLDEFADIPPKAWYEVLRASIADRLGKVLFLGTPRGFGNWAYELFLREQTDKKW
;
A
#
# COMPACT_ATOMS: atom_id res chain seq x y z
N MET A 1 15.90 9.60 -9.53
CA MET A 1 15.00 8.51 -10.00
C MET A 1 13.91 9.09 -10.89
N LYS A 2 13.78 8.62 -12.14
CA LYS A 2 12.71 9.06 -13.05
C LYS A 2 11.66 7.95 -13.14
N LEU A 3 10.48 8.19 -12.59
CA LEU A 3 9.34 7.28 -12.66
C LEU A 3 8.40 7.74 -13.79
N ASN A 4 8.07 6.85 -14.71
CA ASN A 4 7.20 7.18 -15.85
C ASN A 4 5.72 7.00 -15.44
N LEU A 5 5.22 7.91 -14.60
CA LEU A 5 3.82 7.96 -14.22
C LEU A 5 2.99 8.70 -15.28
N THR A 6 1.81 8.20 -15.59
CA THR A 6 0.82 8.91 -16.39
C THR A 6 0.31 10.16 -15.65
N LYS A 7 -0.30 11.12 -16.36
CA LYS A 7 -0.84 12.33 -15.71
C LYS A 7 -1.80 12.02 -14.55
N PRO A 8 -2.78 11.08 -14.66
CA PRO A 8 -3.65 10.71 -13.54
C PRO A 8 -2.89 10.08 -12.37
N GLN A 9 -1.94 9.17 -12.63
CA GLN A 9 -1.11 8.57 -11.60
C GLN A 9 -0.26 9.63 -10.87
N LEU A 10 0.31 10.57 -11.62
CA LEU A 10 1.12 11.64 -11.07
C LEU A 10 0.31 12.56 -10.14
N LYS A 11 -0.99 12.80 -10.45
CA LYS A 11 -1.89 13.55 -9.57
C LYS A 11 -2.03 12.86 -8.21
N VAL A 12 -2.26 11.55 -8.19
CA VAL A 12 -2.37 10.76 -6.95
C VAL A 12 -1.03 10.74 -6.21
N PHE A 13 0.08 10.52 -6.94
CA PHE A 13 1.43 10.47 -6.37
C PHE A 13 1.86 11.77 -5.68
N LYS A 14 1.48 12.93 -6.24
CA LYS A 14 1.77 14.25 -5.68
C LYS A 14 0.83 14.66 -4.55
N ALA A 15 -0.32 14.02 -4.41
CA ALA A 15 -1.27 14.32 -3.35
C ALA A 15 -0.66 14.04 -1.96
N ASN A 16 -0.84 14.98 -1.03
CA ASN A 16 -0.23 14.93 0.30
C ASN A 16 -1.19 14.50 1.42
N GLN A 17 -2.43 14.17 1.09
CA GLN A 17 -3.42 13.70 2.03
C GLN A 17 -2.89 12.47 2.81
N ARG A 18 -3.31 12.35 4.07
CA ARG A 18 -2.98 11.21 4.92
C ARG A 18 -3.61 9.93 4.40
N PHE A 19 -4.85 10.02 3.96
CA PHE A 19 -5.61 8.94 3.36
C PHE A 19 -5.89 9.26 1.90
N LYS A 20 -5.61 8.33 1.02
CA LYS A 20 -5.89 8.44 -0.41
C LYS A 20 -6.69 7.23 -0.85
N VAL A 21 -7.80 7.44 -1.54
CA VAL A 21 -8.61 6.38 -2.13
C VAL A 21 -8.59 6.53 -3.65
N LEU A 22 -8.13 5.50 -4.33
CA LEU A 22 -8.14 5.42 -5.79
C LEU A 22 -8.94 4.22 -6.25
N VAL A 23 -10.14 4.49 -6.76
CA VAL A 23 -10.96 3.51 -7.44
C VAL A 23 -10.83 3.74 -8.94
N SER A 24 -10.32 2.76 -9.67
CA SER A 24 -10.08 2.89 -11.10
C SER A 24 -10.25 1.55 -11.82
N GLY A 25 -10.53 1.61 -13.12
CA GLY A 25 -10.66 0.42 -13.96
C GLY A 25 -9.38 -0.41 -14.06
N ARG A 26 -9.52 -1.60 -14.63
CA ARG A 26 -8.37 -2.44 -15.01
C ARG A 26 -7.46 -1.67 -15.96
N ARG A 27 -6.17 -2.01 -15.99
CA ARG A 27 -5.12 -1.39 -16.83
C ARG A 27 -4.79 0.08 -16.51
N PHE A 28 -5.30 0.64 -15.42
CA PHE A 28 -4.86 1.95 -14.94
C PHE A 28 -3.38 1.96 -14.48
N GLY A 29 -2.83 0.80 -14.14
CA GLY A 29 -1.47 0.68 -13.58
C GLY A 29 -1.44 0.92 -12.07
N LYS A 30 -2.48 0.47 -11.35
CA LYS A 30 -2.59 0.60 -9.87
C LYS A 30 -1.37 0.03 -9.15
N THR A 31 -0.95 -1.17 -9.52
CA THR A 31 0.21 -1.85 -8.90
C THR A 31 1.49 -1.06 -9.11
N PHE A 32 1.73 -0.53 -10.32
CA PHE A 32 2.90 0.32 -10.57
C PHE A 32 2.87 1.60 -9.73
N LEU A 33 1.70 2.24 -9.59
CA LEU A 33 1.53 3.39 -8.71
C LEU A 33 1.77 3.03 -7.25
N ALA A 34 1.27 1.86 -6.78
CA ALA A 34 1.55 1.36 -5.44
C ALA A 34 3.05 1.22 -5.18
N ILE A 35 3.79 0.61 -6.11
CA ILE A 35 5.25 0.44 -6.01
C ILE A 35 5.95 1.80 -5.97
N CYS A 36 5.52 2.76 -6.80
CA CYS A 36 6.08 4.11 -6.77
C CYS A 36 5.84 4.83 -5.43
N GLU A 37 4.66 4.68 -4.83
CA GLU A 37 4.36 5.22 -3.50
C GLU A 37 5.17 4.51 -2.42
N ILE A 38 5.29 3.18 -2.46
CA ILE A 38 6.17 2.40 -1.57
C ILE A 38 7.60 2.95 -1.63
N MET A 39 8.16 3.11 -2.81
CA MET A 39 9.51 3.64 -2.99
C MET A 39 9.65 5.08 -2.48
N LYS A 40 8.65 5.93 -2.64
CA LYS A 40 8.61 7.29 -2.10
C LYS A 40 8.76 7.29 -0.57
N TYR A 41 8.08 6.35 0.13
CA TYR A 41 8.22 6.24 1.59
C TYR A 41 9.52 5.53 1.97
N ALA A 42 9.92 4.51 1.25
CA ALA A 42 11.16 3.77 1.46
C ALA A 42 12.43 4.65 1.27
N SER A 43 12.34 5.77 0.56
CA SER A 43 13.43 6.75 0.45
C SER A 43 13.66 7.59 1.70
N LYS A 44 12.77 7.49 2.71
CA LYS A 44 12.94 8.12 4.03
C LYS A 44 13.59 7.11 4.98
N THR A 45 14.23 7.60 6.03
CA THR A 45 14.94 6.76 7.00
C THR A 45 13.99 5.96 7.88
N ASN A 46 14.30 4.68 8.10
CA ASN A 46 13.67 3.77 9.06
C ASN A 46 12.14 3.69 8.96
N GLN A 47 11.60 3.70 7.74
CA GLN A 47 10.15 3.56 7.55
C GLN A 47 9.74 2.09 7.55
N LYS A 48 8.63 1.78 8.21
CA LYS A 48 7.91 0.50 8.07
C LYS A 48 6.77 0.66 7.07
N ILE A 49 6.84 -0.11 6.00
CA ILE A 49 5.96 0.01 4.84
C ILE A 49 5.28 -1.32 4.57
N TRP A 50 3.95 -1.31 4.52
CA TRP A 50 3.18 -2.50 4.21
C TRP A 50 2.40 -2.34 2.91
N TYR A 51 2.49 -3.38 2.07
CA TYR A 51 1.57 -3.62 0.99
C TYR A 51 0.68 -4.79 1.39
N VAL A 52 -0.61 -4.56 1.46
CA VAL A 52 -1.61 -5.54 1.90
C VAL A 52 -2.58 -5.83 0.77
N ALA A 53 -2.69 -7.10 0.40
CA ALA A 53 -3.68 -7.61 -0.55
C ALA A 53 -4.70 -8.49 0.18
N PRO A 54 -5.82 -8.88 -0.45
CA PRO A 54 -6.81 -9.75 0.17
C PRO A 54 -6.23 -11.06 0.71
N THR A 55 -5.26 -11.65 0.01
CA THR A 55 -4.53 -12.83 0.47
C THR A 55 -3.03 -12.68 0.30
N TYR A 56 -2.25 -13.41 1.10
CA TYR A 56 -0.80 -13.45 1.00
C TYR A 56 -0.34 -13.90 -0.41
N LYS A 57 -0.99 -14.91 -0.98
CA LYS A 57 -0.71 -15.39 -2.33
C LYS A 57 -0.94 -14.30 -3.37
N GLN A 58 -2.01 -13.51 -3.24
CA GLN A 58 -2.26 -12.38 -4.14
C GLN A 58 -1.20 -11.29 -3.99
N ALA A 59 -0.81 -10.93 -2.76
CA ALA A 59 0.26 -9.96 -2.53
C ALA A 59 1.56 -10.39 -3.26
N LYS A 60 1.95 -11.66 -3.12
CA LYS A 60 3.11 -12.22 -3.80
C LYS A 60 2.98 -12.17 -5.31
N THR A 61 1.86 -12.64 -5.85
CA THR A 61 1.66 -12.75 -7.31
C THR A 61 1.57 -11.39 -8.00
N ILE A 62 0.93 -10.41 -7.35
CA ILE A 62 0.63 -9.11 -7.97
C ILE A 62 1.82 -8.14 -7.88
N CYS A 63 2.51 -8.10 -6.73
CA CYS A 63 3.43 -7.00 -6.44
C CYS A 63 4.90 -7.44 -6.30
N TRP A 64 5.17 -8.63 -5.79
CA TRP A 64 6.51 -9.03 -5.33
C TRP A 64 7.59 -8.95 -6.41
N SER A 65 7.33 -9.55 -7.57
CA SER A 65 8.30 -9.59 -8.68
C SER A 65 8.62 -8.20 -9.21
N ASP A 66 7.59 -7.39 -9.45
CA ASP A 66 7.74 -6.04 -9.99
C ASP A 66 8.42 -5.08 -9.00
N LEU A 67 8.10 -5.22 -7.70
CA LEU A 67 8.74 -4.46 -6.64
C LEU A 67 10.24 -4.76 -6.58
N LYS A 68 10.62 -6.05 -6.55
CA LYS A 68 12.03 -6.46 -6.56
C LYS A 68 12.77 -5.96 -7.79
N ALA A 69 12.19 -6.14 -8.97
CA ALA A 69 12.79 -5.70 -10.22
C ALA A 69 13.05 -4.18 -10.21
N LEU A 70 12.10 -3.39 -9.73
CA LEU A 70 12.26 -1.95 -9.69
C LEU A 70 13.27 -1.49 -8.65
N LEU A 71 13.26 -2.07 -7.45
CA LEU A 71 14.23 -1.77 -6.40
C LEU A 71 15.66 -2.18 -6.80
N SER A 72 15.83 -3.36 -7.42
CA SER A 72 17.13 -3.84 -7.94
C SER A 72 17.68 -2.91 -9.01
N LYS A 73 16.84 -2.41 -9.92
CA LYS A 73 17.23 -1.46 -10.97
C LYS A 73 17.88 -0.19 -10.39
N PHE A 74 17.49 0.22 -9.19
CA PHE A 74 18.04 1.39 -8.51
C PHE A 74 19.09 1.05 -7.45
N ASN A 75 19.46 -0.21 -7.33
CA ASN A 75 20.41 -0.70 -6.31
C ASN A 75 19.98 -0.31 -4.87
N TRP A 76 18.71 -0.50 -4.56
CA TRP A 76 18.13 -0.13 -3.26
C TRP A 76 18.05 -1.29 -2.26
N ILE A 77 18.21 -2.51 -2.71
CA ILE A 77 18.05 -3.70 -1.88
C ILE A 77 19.31 -3.96 -1.07
N ASP A 78 19.15 -4.08 0.25
CA ASP A 78 20.16 -4.59 1.17
C ASP A 78 19.98 -6.10 1.41
N ASP A 79 18.76 -6.47 1.88
CA ASP A 79 18.39 -7.85 2.17
C ASP A 79 17.00 -8.19 1.65
N ILE A 80 16.78 -9.45 1.30
CA ILE A 80 15.50 -10.00 0.86
C ILE A 80 15.20 -11.30 1.59
N ASN A 81 14.02 -11.38 2.21
CA ASN A 81 13.44 -12.61 2.71
C ASN A 81 12.27 -13.03 1.81
N GLU A 82 12.48 -14.06 1.00
CA GLU A 82 11.48 -14.58 0.05
C GLU A 82 10.33 -15.33 0.74
N SER A 83 10.55 -15.86 1.94
CA SER A 83 9.52 -16.57 2.70
C SER A 83 8.54 -15.60 3.35
N ASP A 84 9.04 -14.51 3.90
CA ASP A 84 8.24 -13.50 4.61
C ASP A 84 7.80 -12.35 3.71
N LEU A 85 8.25 -12.35 2.44
CA LEU A 85 8.05 -11.26 1.47
C LEU A 85 8.49 -9.91 2.05
N HIS A 86 9.71 -9.87 2.55
CA HIS A 86 10.31 -8.72 3.21
C HIS A 86 11.54 -8.23 2.47
N ILE A 87 11.71 -6.92 2.37
CA ILE A 87 12.88 -6.26 1.79
C ILE A 87 13.36 -5.17 2.73
N THR A 88 14.66 -5.15 3.00
CA THR A 88 15.35 -4.03 3.66
C THR A 88 16.00 -3.13 2.64
N ILE A 89 15.87 -1.81 2.80
CA ILE A 89 16.43 -0.80 1.90
C ILE A 89 17.79 -0.34 2.39
N LYS A 90 18.80 -0.51 1.55
CA LYS A 90 20.20 -0.27 1.84
C LYS A 90 20.52 1.14 2.35
N GLN A 91 19.96 2.17 1.71
CA GLN A 91 20.32 3.57 1.99
C GLN A 91 19.60 4.13 3.22
N THR A 92 18.46 3.56 3.59
CA THR A 92 17.57 4.15 4.59
C THR A 92 17.26 3.25 5.77
N GLY A 93 17.57 1.94 5.68
CA GLY A 93 17.14 0.95 6.67
C GLY A 93 15.61 0.75 6.72
N SER A 94 14.90 1.27 5.72
CA SER A 94 13.44 1.10 5.68
C SER A 94 13.07 -0.33 5.29
N GLU A 95 11.97 -0.81 5.84
CA GLU A 95 11.46 -2.17 5.66
C GLU A 95 10.17 -2.18 4.85
N ILE A 96 10.13 -3.01 3.83
CA ILE A 96 8.94 -3.22 3.01
C ILE A 96 8.45 -4.64 3.22
N TRP A 97 7.18 -4.79 3.59
CA TRP A 97 6.54 -6.07 3.82
C TRP A 97 5.31 -6.23 2.95
N LEU A 98 5.17 -7.38 2.29
CA LEU A 98 3.92 -7.77 1.64
C LEU A 98 3.14 -8.70 2.57
N LYS A 99 1.87 -8.40 2.79
CA LYS A 99 0.99 -9.10 3.73
C LYS A 99 -0.33 -9.49 3.08
N GLY A 100 -0.96 -10.52 3.60
CA GLY A 100 -2.34 -10.89 3.27
C GLY A 100 -3.30 -10.45 4.37
N ALA A 101 -4.50 -10.02 4.00
CA ALA A 101 -5.55 -9.68 4.94
C ALA A 101 -6.43 -10.88 5.31
N ASP A 102 -6.19 -12.05 4.72
CA ASP A 102 -6.85 -13.32 5.03
C ASP A 102 -6.60 -13.78 6.48
N ASN A 103 -5.49 -13.36 7.07
CA ASN A 103 -5.16 -13.61 8.48
C ASN A 103 -4.76 -12.30 9.18
N TYR A 104 -5.66 -11.32 9.16
CA TYR A 104 -5.38 -9.95 9.61
C TYR A 104 -5.07 -9.84 11.12
N ASP A 105 -5.49 -10.79 11.95
CA ASP A 105 -5.16 -10.77 13.38
C ASP A 105 -3.65 -10.84 13.63
N ASN A 106 -2.89 -11.52 12.75
CA ASN A 106 -1.44 -11.59 12.82
C ASN A 106 -0.74 -10.26 12.45
N LEU A 107 -1.49 -9.26 12.01
CA LEU A 107 -0.98 -7.93 11.67
C LEU A 107 -1.03 -6.94 12.85
N ARG A 108 -1.49 -7.38 14.03
CA ARG A 108 -1.59 -6.54 15.24
C ARG A 108 -0.20 -6.20 15.82
N GLY A 109 -0.14 -5.08 16.53
CA GLY A 109 1.02 -4.72 17.37
C GLY A 109 2.23 -4.13 16.63
N VAL A 110 2.11 -3.82 15.33
CA VAL A 110 3.20 -3.21 14.54
C VAL A 110 2.80 -1.82 14.09
N GLY A 111 3.62 -0.82 14.43
CA GLY A 111 3.46 0.54 13.92
C GLY A 111 3.93 0.65 12.46
N VAL A 112 3.12 1.24 11.59
CA VAL A 112 3.36 1.36 10.13
C VAL A 112 3.35 2.82 9.70
N ASP A 113 4.34 3.23 8.92
CA ASP A 113 4.49 4.60 8.41
C ASP A 113 3.75 4.81 7.08
N PHE A 114 3.69 3.78 6.25
CA PHE A 114 2.90 3.78 5.02
C PHE A 114 2.25 2.43 4.77
N LEU A 115 0.96 2.47 4.49
CA LEU A 115 0.13 1.30 4.19
C LEU A 115 -0.51 1.46 2.80
N CYS A 116 -0.28 0.49 1.93
CA CYS A 116 -0.99 0.34 0.67
C CYS A 116 -1.94 -0.86 0.78
N LEU A 117 -3.25 -0.62 0.63
CA LEU A 117 -4.27 -1.67 0.55
C LEU A 117 -4.67 -1.84 -0.92
N ASP A 118 -4.26 -2.95 -1.52
CA ASP A 118 -4.61 -3.22 -2.92
C ASP A 118 -5.83 -4.15 -3.01
N GLU A 119 -6.68 -3.89 -4.01
CA GLU A 119 -8.01 -4.51 -4.17
C GLU A 119 -8.79 -4.49 -2.84
N PHE A 120 -8.77 -3.31 -2.18
CA PHE A 120 -9.29 -3.15 -0.81
C PHE A 120 -10.77 -3.52 -0.66
N ALA A 121 -11.57 -3.47 -1.73
CA ALA A 121 -12.96 -3.90 -1.71
C ALA A 121 -13.13 -5.39 -1.38
N ASP A 122 -12.11 -6.21 -1.66
CA ASP A 122 -12.09 -7.65 -1.40
C ASP A 122 -11.42 -7.98 -0.03
N ILE A 123 -10.87 -6.98 0.65
CA ILE A 123 -10.32 -7.11 2.02
C ILE A 123 -11.48 -7.08 3.03
N PRO A 124 -11.51 -7.99 4.03
CA PRO A 124 -12.51 -7.93 5.08
C PRO A 124 -12.53 -6.57 5.77
N PRO A 125 -13.68 -5.90 5.93
CA PRO A 125 -13.75 -4.59 6.61
C PRO A 125 -13.11 -4.58 8.00
N LYS A 126 -13.25 -5.69 8.75
CA LYS A 126 -12.64 -5.88 10.07
C LYS A 126 -11.12 -5.72 10.04
N ALA A 127 -10.45 -6.20 8.98
CA ALA A 127 -9.01 -6.03 8.83
C ALA A 127 -8.61 -4.55 8.89
N TRP A 128 -9.38 -3.68 8.25
CA TRP A 128 -9.15 -2.23 8.31
C TRP A 128 -9.54 -1.63 9.65
N TYR A 129 -10.80 -1.82 10.06
CA TYR A 129 -11.35 -1.10 11.22
C TYR A 129 -10.77 -1.55 12.56
N GLU A 130 -10.43 -2.83 12.71
CA GLU A 130 -9.98 -3.42 13.98
C GLU A 130 -8.46 -3.52 14.10
N VAL A 131 -7.72 -3.60 12.98
CA VAL A 131 -6.27 -3.89 13.01
C VAL A 131 -5.44 -2.83 12.28
N LEU A 132 -5.60 -2.69 10.97
CA LEU A 132 -4.69 -1.90 10.15
C LEU A 132 -4.79 -0.39 10.45
N ARG A 133 -5.97 0.08 10.80
CA ARG A 133 -6.17 1.47 11.22
C ARG A 133 -5.42 1.79 12.51
N ALA A 134 -5.36 0.86 13.46
CA ALA A 134 -4.57 1.01 14.69
C ALA A 134 -3.07 1.01 14.37
N SER A 135 -2.60 0.14 13.47
CA SER A 135 -1.18 0.04 13.09
C SER A 135 -0.60 1.35 12.52
N ILE A 136 -1.41 2.20 11.90
CA ILE A 136 -0.97 3.50 11.36
C ILE A 136 -1.19 4.67 12.34
N ALA A 137 -1.88 4.45 13.47
CA ALA A 137 -2.27 5.54 14.36
C ALA A 137 -1.06 6.14 15.10
N ASP A 138 -0.22 5.31 15.70
CA ASP A 138 0.89 5.73 16.54
C ASP A 138 1.98 6.51 15.79
N ARG A 139 2.18 6.17 14.51
CA ARG A 139 3.17 6.81 13.65
C ARG A 139 2.60 7.90 12.75
N LEU A 140 1.32 8.21 12.90
CA LEU A 140 0.58 9.09 11.98
C LEU A 140 0.76 8.66 10.52
N GLY A 141 0.83 7.34 10.31
CA GLY A 141 1.11 6.71 9.03
C GLY A 141 0.11 7.13 7.94
N LYS A 142 0.55 7.09 6.70
CA LYS A 142 -0.28 7.41 5.53
C LYS A 142 -0.80 6.14 4.87
N VAL A 143 -1.97 6.26 4.22
CA VAL A 143 -2.63 5.12 3.58
C VAL A 143 -3.01 5.44 2.15
N LEU A 144 -2.79 4.46 1.27
CA LEU A 144 -3.29 4.43 -0.09
C LEU A 144 -4.21 3.21 -0.26
N PHE A 145 -5.48 3.46 -0.47
CA PHE A 145 -6.44 2.43 -0.87
C PHE A 145 -6.52 2.37 -2.39
N LEU A 146 -6.30 1.20 -2.94
CA LEU A 146 -6.40 0.91 -4.37
C LEU A 146 -7.46 -0.14 -4.61
N GLY A 147 -8.32 0.09 -5.57
CA GLY A 147 -9.35 -0.89 -5.90
C GLY A 147 -9.94 -0.73 -7.29
N THR A 148 -10.60 -1.78 -7.71
CA THR A 148 -11.45 -1.80 -8.90
C THR A 148 -12.91 -1.66 -8.42
N PRO A 149 -13.79 -0.93 -9.13
CA PRO A 149 -15.18 -0.82 -8.76
C PRO A 149 -15.84 -2.21 -8.58
N ARG A 150 -16.48 -2.44 -7.42
CA ARG A 150 -17.17 -3.70 -7.08
C ARG A 150 -18.69 -3.50 -6.88
N GLY A 151 -19.26 -2.42 -7.44
CA GLY A 151 -20.66 -2.06 -7.28
C GLY A 151 -20.93 -1.29 -6.00
N PHE A 152 -22.22 -1.04 -5.74
CA PHE A 152 -22.72 -0.30 -4.58
C PHE A 152 -22.97 -1.28 -3.42
N GLY A 153 -22.84 -0.97 -2.21
CA GLY A 153 -23.16 -1.84 -1.06
C GLY A 153 -21.98 -2.66 -0.53
N ASN A 154 -20.76 -2.20 -0.78
CA ASN A 154 -19.58 -2.70 -0.09
C ASN A 154 -18.86 -1.56 0.64
N TRP A 155 -18.05 -1.90 1.62
CA TRP A 155 -17.36 -0.93 2.45
C TRP A 155 -16.40 0.00 1.68
N ALA A 156 -15.91 -0.45 0.54
CA ALA A 156 -15.07 0.37 -0.33
C ALA A 156 -15.83 1.53 -0.95
N TYR A 157 -17.09 1.33 -1.31
CA TYR A 157 -17.97 2.38 -1.79
C TYR A 157 -18.30 3.39 -0.68
N GLU A 158 -18.60 2.91 0.52
CA GLU A 158 -18.84 3.76 1.69
C GLU A 158 -17.60 4.61 2.03
N LEU A 159 -16.42 4.01 1.98
CA LEU A 159 -15.16 4.71 2.21
C LEU A 159 -14.91 5.79 1.15
N PHE A 160 -15.16 5.47 -0.13
CA PHE A 160 -15.05 6.40 -1.24
C PHE A 160 -16.00 7.60 -1.11
N LEU A 161 -17.24 7.38 -0.69
CA LEU A 161 -18.21 8.46 -0.44
C LEU A 161 -17.78 9.35 0.74
N ARG A 162 -17.30 8.74 1.81
CA ARG A 162 -16.83 9.48 3.00
C ARG A 162 -15.66 10.40 2.66
N GLU A 163 -14.74 9.98 1.80
CA GLU A 163 -13.64 10.81 1.34
C GLU A 163 -14.09 12.09 0.64
N GLN A 164 -15.21 12.05 -0.09
CA GLN A 164 -15.75 13.23 -0.79
C GLN A 164 -16.40 14.23 0.15
N THR A 165 -16.81 13.82 1.34
CA THR A 165 -17.57 14.64 2.30
C THR A 165 -16.75 15.10 3.50
N ASP A 166 -15.71 14.37 3.89
CA ASP A 166 -14.87 14.65 5.06
C ASP A 166 -13.54 15.30 4.65
N LYS A 167 -13.33 16.55 5.05
CA LYS A 167 -12.10 17.32 4.75
C LYS A 167 -10.82 16.76 5.39
N LYS A 168 -10.92 15.77 6.26
CA LYS A 168 -9.78 15.11 6.92
C LYS A 168 -9.15 14.00 6.08
N TRP A 169 -9.76 13.66 4.97
CA TRP A 169 -9.28 12.63 4.02
C TRP A 169 -8.48 13.24 2.89
#